data_1feacec41db48de022c3770f41d5b5df
#
_entry.id   1feacec41db48de022c3770f41d5b5df
#
_cell.length_a   1.000
_cell.length_b   1.000
_cell.length_c   1.000
_cell.angle_alpha   90.00
_cell.angle_beta   90.00
_cell.angle_gamma   90.00
#
_symmetry.space_group_name_H-M   'P 1'
#
loop_
_entity.id
_entity.type
_entity.pdbx_description
1 polymer ?
#
loop_
_entity_poly.entity_id
_entity_poly.type
_entity_poly.pdbx_seq_one_letter_code
_entity_poly.pdbx_strand_id
1 'polypeptide(L)'
;MNGTPHRQQYRALADAEEELVELARRTIEAATDAPDGGDGVHTMGAAVLAADGAMHAGVNFYHFTGGPCAELVAFGAARAAGARDPQVVVAVGNQGRGIKSPCGRCRQVMADSYPWLRVIVDTPHGARSIGIRELLPLSFDWLAEQA
;
A
#
# COMPACT_ATOMS: atom_id res chain seq x y z
N MET A 1 22.79 -17.99 21.94
CA MET A 1 22.03 -18.13 20.70
C MET A 1 22.11 -16.80 19.96
N ASN A 2 22.89 -16.76 18.93
CA ASN A 2 23.05 -15.54 18.12
C ASN A 2 21.92 -15.48 17.11
N GLY A 3 20.77 -14.97 17.53
CA GLY A 3 19.74 -14.55 16.61
C GLY A 3 20.26 -13.32 15.88
N THR A 4 20.72 -13.50 14.64
CA THR A 4 20.97 -12.38 13.75
C THR A 4 19.69 -11.55 13.72
N PRO A 5 19.71 -10.25 14.06
CA PRO A 5 18.52 -9.45 13.93
C PRO A 5 18.09 -9.55 12.46
N HIS A 6 16.83 -9.91 12.24
CA HIS A 6 16.25 -9.89 10.90
C HIS A 6 16.48 -8.49 10.32
N ARG A 7 17.49 -8.34 9.50
CA ARG A 7 17.67 -7.13 8.70
C ARG A 7 16.45 -7.01 7.82
N GLN A 8 15.64 -6.03 8.09
CA GLN A 8 14.56 -5.65 7.19
C GLN A 8 15.16 -5.56 5.79
N GLN A 9 14.70 -6.40 4.87
CA GLN A 9 15.26 -6.48 3.52
C GLN A 9 14.58 -5.44 2.64
N TYR A 10 15.00 -4.20 2.77
CA TYR A 10 14.62 -3.14 1.86
C TYR A 10 15.25 -3.38 0.49
N ARG A 11 14.47 -3.13 -0.57
CA ARG A 11 14.94 -3.16 -1.94
C ARG A 11 14.77 -1.80 -2.59
N ALA A 12 15.74 -1.40 -3.41
CA ALA A 12 15.57 -0.25 -4.29
C ALA A 12 14.37 -0.49 -5.22
N LEU A 13 13.70 0.59 -5.62
CA LEU A 13 12.55 0.48 -6.50
C LEU A 13 13.00 0.12 -7.92
N ALA A 14 12.28 -0.83 -8.55
CA ALA A 14 12.34 -1.07 -9.97
C ALA A 14 11.58 0.04 -10.72
N ASP A 15 11.82 0.17 -12.03
CA ASP A 15 11.15 1.18 -12.86
C ASP A 15 9.63 1.09 -12.79
N ALA A 16 9.08 -0.12 -12.85
CA ALA A 16 7.63 -0.32 -12.71
C ALA A 16 7.10 0.11 -11.34
N GLU A 17 7.89 -0.03 -10.29
CA GLU A 17 7.52 0.42 -8.95
C GLU A 17 7.55 1.94 -8.83
N GLU A 18 8.48 2.61 -9.50
CA GLU A 18 8.50 4.08 -9.59
C GLU A 18 7.28 4.60 -10.36
N GLU A 19 6.91 3.93 -11.45
CA GLU A 19 5.67 4.24 -12.20
C GLU A 19 4.43 4.04 -11.34
N LEU A 20 4.44 3.03 -10.48
CA LEU A 20 3.35 2.76 -9.54
C LEU A 20 3.17 3.91 -8.54
N VAL A 21 4.26 4.41 -8.00
CA VAL A 21 4.25 5.60 -7.12
C VAL A 21 3.64 6.79 -7.84
N GLU A 22 4.05 7.02 -9.09
CA GLU A 22 3.55 8.13 -9.90
C GLU A 22 2.05 7.98 -10.20
N LEU A 23 1.58 6.77 -10.47
CA LEU A 23 0.15 6.50 -10.66
C LEU A 23 -0.65 6.85 -9.41
N ALA A 24 -0.20 6.42 -8.23
CA ALA A 24 -0.85 6.74 -6.96
C ALA A 24 -0.90 8.26 -6.74
N ARG A 25 0.20 8.94 -7.01
CA ARG A 25 0.30 10.41 -6.88
C ARG A 25 -0.69 11.11 -7.81
N ARG A 26 -0.69 10.80 -9.10
CA ARG A 26 -1.62 11.39 -10.07
C ARG A 26 -3.07 11.13 -9.71
N THR A 27 -3.37 9.94 -9.22
CA THR A 27 -4.72 9.56 -8.84
C THR A 27 -5.26 10.45 -7.72
N ILE A 28 -4.50 10.63 -6.66
CA ILE A 28 -4.99 11.48 -5.56
C ILE A 28 -4.97 12.97 -5.90
N GLU A 29 -3.98 13.46 -6.64
CA GLU A 29 -3.94 14.87 -7.02
C GLU A 29 -5.15 15.25 -7.90
N ALA A 30 -5.63 14.32 -8.72
CA ALA A 30 -6.83 14.54 -9.56
C ALA A 30 -8.15 14.38 -8.81
N ALA A 31 -8.18 13.63 -7.71
CA ALA A 31 -9.42 13.21 -7.03
C ALA A 31 -9.59 13.79 -5.62
N THR A 32 -8.60 14.47 -5.07
CA THR A 32 -8.67 15.00 -3.72
C THR A 32 -9.73 16.10 -3.59
N ASP A 33 -10.43 16.13 -2.45
CA ASP A 33 -11.33 17.20 -2.05
C ASP A 33 -10.62 18.30 -1.24
N ALA A 34 -9.31 18.23 -1.13
CA ALA A 34 -8.47 19.24 -0.47
C ALA A 34 -7.28 19.63 -1.36
N PRO A 35 -7.50 20.22 -2.56
CA PRO A 35 -6.41 20.52 -3.48
C PRO A 35 -5.48 21.62 -2.96
N ASP A 36 -5.98 22.53 -2.11
CA ASP A 36 -5.26 23.71 -1.63
C ASP A 36 -4.93 23.67 -0.13
N GLY A 37 -4.91 22.48 0.48
CA GLY A 37 -4.58 22.32 1.91
C GLY A 37 -5.76 22.52 2.85
N GLY A 38 -6.98 22.53 2.35
CA GLY A 38 -8.20 22.63 3.16
C GLY A 38 -8.57 21.32 3.88
N ASP A 39 -9.73 21.32 4.52
CA ASP A 39 -10.24 20.23 5.37
C ASP A 39 -10.86 19.07 4.57
N GLY A 40 -10.16 18.57 3.58
CA GLY A 40 -10.61 17.40 2.83
C GLY A 40 -10.39 16.11 3.59
N VAL A 41 -11.17 15.10 3.24
CA VAL A 41 -11.11 13.75 3.84
C VAL A 41 -10.62 12.68 2.85
N HIS A 42 -10.67 12.99 1.55
CA HIS A 42 -10.14 12.14 0.48
C HIS A 42 -8.75 12.66 0.09
N THR A 43 -7.74 12.22 0.84
CA THR A 43 -6.39 12.76 0.79
C THR A 43 -5.32 11.73 0.51
N MET A 44 -5.72 10.46 0.31
CA MET A 44 -4.81 9.35 0.05
C MET A 44 -5.15 8.66 -1.26
N GLY A 45 -4.15 8.46 -2.09
CA GLY A 45 -4.22 7.62 -3.27
C GLY A 45 -3.34 6.38 -3.11
N ALA A 46 -3.74 5.29 -3.72
CA ALA A 46 -2.95 4.08 -3.75
C ALA A 46 -2.93 3.46 -5.14
N ALA A 47 -1.93 2.65 -5.39
CA ALA A 47 -1.83 1.88 -6.62
C ALA A 47 -1.26 0.50 -6.34
N VAL A 48 -1.75 -0.47 -7.09
CA VAL A 48 -1.38 -1.88 -7.00
C VAL A 48 -0.81 -2.32 -8.35
N LEU A 49 0.33 -2.99 -8.32
CA LEU A 49 0.93 -3.64 -9.48
C LEU A 49 0.59 -5.13 -9.42
N ALA A 50 -0.09 -5.63 -10.43
CA ALA A 50 -0.43 -7.05 -10.56
C ALA A 50 0.68 -7.83 -11.27
N ALA A 51 0.63 -9.16 -11.15
CA ALA A 51 1.65 -10.05 -11.74
C ALA A 51 1.73 -9.95 -13.27
N ASP A 52 0.63 -9.60 -13.95
CA ASP A 52 0.59 -9.38 -15.40
C ASP A 52 1.15 -8.02 -15.86
N GLY A 53 1.60 -7.20 -14.92
CA GLY A 53 2.11 -5.85 -15.19
C GLY A 53 1.04 -4.76 -15.19
N ALA A 54 -0.25 -5.11 -15.09
CA ALA A 54 -1.31 -4.12 -15.00
C ALA A 54 -1.27 -3.38 -13.64
N MET A 55 -1.62 -2.11 -13.69
CA MET A 55 -1.68 -1.25 -12.49
C MET A 55 -3.12 -0.82 -12.24
N HIS A 56 -3.50 -0.80 -10.97
CA HIS A 56 -4.85 -0.42 -10.55
C HIS A 56 -4.76 0.59 -9.41
N ALA A 57 -5.56 1.64 -9.48
CA ALA A 57 -5.50 2.72 -8.51
C ALA A 57 -6.79 2.87 -7.73
N GLY A 58 -6.70 3.51 -6.58
CA GLY A 58 -7.83 3.82 -5.73
C GLY A 58 -7.55 5.04 -4.86
N VAL A 59 -8.63 5.63 -4.37
CA VAL A 59 -8.62 6.72 -3.40
C VAL A 59 -9.39 6.25 -2.18
N ASN A 60 -8.98 6.67 -0.98
CA ASN A 60 -9.73 6.32 0.22
C ASN A 60 -11.17 6.83 0.13
N PHE A 61 -12.12 6.07 0.68
CA PHE A 61 -13.51 6.49 0.77
C PHE A 61 -13.87 6.73 2.23
N TYR A 62 -14.06 8.00 2.58
CA TYR A 62 -14.27 8.38 3.97
C TYR A 62 -15.69 8.09 4.43
N HIS A 63 -15.80 7.56 5.63
CA HIS A 63 -17.03 7.53 6.43
C HIS A 63 -16.66 7.53 7.91
N PHE A 64 -17.47 8.17 8.76
CA PHE A 64 -17.16 8.27 10.19
C PHE A 64 -17.22 6.91 10.90
N THR A 65 -17.89 5.91 10.31
CA THR A 65 -17.91 4.54 10.84
C THR A 65 -16.68 3.71 10.43
N GLY A 66 -15.76 4.27 9.63
CA GLY A 66 -14.57 3.58 9.15
C GLY A 66 -14.66 3.16 7.69
N GLY A 67 -14.48 4.11 6.77
CA GLY A 67 -14.37 3.82 5.34
C GLY A 67 -13.07 3.11 4.98
N PRO A 68 -12.98 2.50 3.79
CA PRO A 68 -11.76 1.82 3.34
C PRO A 68 -10.62 2.80 3.06
N CYS A 69 -9.43 2.42 3.45
CA CYS A 69 -8.20 3.11 3.05
C CYS A 69 -7.98 2.99 1.55
N ALA A 70 -7.18 3.89 0.97
CA ALA A 70 -6.89 3.91 -0.47
C ALA A 70 -6.36 2.57 -0.99
N GLU A 71 -5.51 1.90 -0.21
CA GLU A 71 -4.95 0.59 -0.56
C GLU A 71 -6.06 -0.46 -0.75
N LEU A 72 -7.04 -0.50 0.14
CA LEU A 72 -8.15 -1.46 0.06
C LEU A 72 -9.04 -1.18 -1.15
N VAL A 73 -9.25 0.10 -1.48
CA VAL A 73 -9.97 0.50 -2.69
C VAL A 73 -9.20 0.07 -3.94
N ALA A 74 -7.88 0.26 -3.97
CA ALA A 74 -7.04 -0.17 -5.08
C ALA A 74 -7.03 -1.70 -5.24
N PHE A 75 -6.98 -2.47 -4.16
CA PHE A 75 -7.13 -3.93 -4.21
C PHE A 75 -8.49 -4.35 -4.74
N GLY A 76 -9.56 -3.67 -4.33
CA GLY A 76 -10.90 -3.91 -4.84
C GLY A 76 -11.02 -3.63 -6.33
N ALA A 77 -10.43 -2.53 -6.79
CA ALA A 77 -10.38 -2.19 -8.22
C ALA A 77 -9.59 -3.23 -9.03
N ALA A 78 -8.44 -3.66 -8.52
CA ALA A 78 -7.65 -4.73 -9.13
C ALA A 78 -8.45 -6.04 -9.24
N ARG A 79 -9.12 -6.41 -8.17
CA ARG A 79 -9.95 -7.62 -8.13
C ARG A 79 -11.10 -7.55 -9.14
N ALA A 80 -11.78 -6.42 -9.21
CA ALA A 80 -12.88 -6.19 -10.18
C ALA A 80 -12.39 -6.29 -11.63
N ALA A 81 -11.15 -5.88 -11.88
CA ALA A 81 -10.51 -5.99 -13.20
C ALA A 81 -9.96 -7.39 -13.51
N GLY A 82 -10.10 -8.34 -12.58
CA GLY A 82 -9.64 -9.73 -12.75
C GLY A 82 -8.23 -10.03 -12.27
N ALA A 83 -7.54 -9.06 -11.68
CA ALA A 83 -6.22 -9.29 -11.11
C ALA A 83 -6.33 -10.13 -9.82
N ARG A 84 -5.59 -11.24 -9.75
CA ARG A 84 -5.64 -12.17 -8.64
C ARG A 84 -4.39 -12.16 -7.77
N ASP A 85 -3.29 -11.71 -8.34
CA ASP A 85 -1.96 -11.78 -7.76
C ASP A 85 -1.30 -10.39 -7.69
N PRO A 86 -1.78 -9.49 -6.79
CA PRO A 86 -1.08 -8.25 -6.50
C PRO A 86 0.34 -8.54 -6.04
N GLN A 87 1.31 -7.80 -6.55
CA GLN A 87 2.73 -7.98 -6.25
C GLN A 87 3.30 -6.86 -5.42
N VAL A 88 2.86 -5.63 -5.70
CA VAL A 88 3.37 -4.42 -5.04
C VAL A 88 2.22 -3.45 -4.80
N VAL A 89 2.25 -2.75 -3.68
CA VAL A 89 1.31 -1.68 -3.35
C VAL A 89 2.06 -0.45 -2.82
N VAL A 90 1.51 0.72 -3.11
CA VAL A 90 1.98 1.99 -2.55
C VAL A 90 0.79 2.89 -2.24
N ALA A 91 0.92 3.71 -1.21
CA ALA A 91 -0.02 4.78 -0.89
C ALA A 91 0.72 6.12 -0.84
N VAL A 92 0.07 7.17 -1.32
CA VAL A 92 0.63 8.51 -1.46
C VAL A 92 -0.37 9.54 -0.95
N GLY A 93 0.10 10.49 -0.16
CA GLY A 93 -0.72 11.62 0.28
C GLY A 93 -0.81 12.71 -0.77
N ASN A 94 -1.93 13.43 -0.80
CA ASN A 94 -2.15 14.57 -1.70
C ASN A 94 -1.15 15.72 -1.42
N GLN A 95 -1.10 16.69 -2.32
CA GLN A 95 -0.30 17.93 -2.19
C GLN A 95 1.20 17.67 -1.95
N GLY A 96 1.75 16.66 -2.63
CA GLY A 96 3.17 16.37 -2.53
C GLY A 96 3.61 15.83 -1.17
N ARG A 97 2.68 15.37 -0.32
CA ARG A 97 3.03 14.80 0.99
C ARG A 97 3.81 13.48 0.92
N GLY A 98 3.92 12.90 -0.27
CA GLY A 98 4.73 11.73 -0.54
C GLY A 98 4.14 10.41 -0.08
N ILE A 99 4.96 9.39 -0.12
CA ILE A 99 4.61 8.00 0.24
C ILE A 99 4.26 7.93 1.71
N LYS A 100 3.18 7.20 2.02
CA LYS A 100 2.72 6.93 3.39
C LYS A 100 2.71 5.43 3.65
N SER A 101 3.20 5.04 4.81
CA SER A 101 3.15 3.65 5.23
C SER A 101 1.70 3.22 5.50
N PRO A 102 1.36 1.95 5.22
CA PRO A 102 0.02 1.46 5.48
C PRO A 102 -0.32 1.42 6.96
N CYS A 103 -1.58 1.70 7.29
CA CYS A 103 -2.08 1.59 8.66
C CYS A 103 -2.14 0.12 9.13
N GLY A 104 -2.37 -0.10 10.42
CA GLY A 104 -2.39 -1.45 10.99
C GLY A 104 -3.44 -2.36 10.37
N ARG A 105 -4.65 -1.84 10.10
CA ARG A 105 -5.71 -2.60 9.42
C ARG A 105 -5.28 -3.04 8.03
N CYS A 106 -4.70 -2.14 7.24
CA CYS A 106 -4.22 -2.47 5.90
C CYS A 106 -3.09 -3.50 5.95
N ARG A 107 -2.17 -3.38 6.91
CA ARG A 107 -1.09 -4.37 7.07
C ARG A 107 -1.66 -5.76 7.36
N GLN A 108 -2.65 -5.85 8.24
CA GLN A 108 -3.31 -7.13 8.56
C GLN A 108 -4.01 -7.72 7.33
N VAL A 109 -4.82 -6.91 6.64
CA VAL A 109 -5.51 -7.35 5.42
C VAL A 109 -4.52 -7.82 4.36
N MET A 110 -3.48 -7.05 4.12
CA MET A 110 -2.43 -7.39 3.14
C MET A 110 -1.73 -8.70 3.48
N ALA A 111 -1.33 -8.87 4.74
CA ALA A 111 -0.65 -10.08 5.19
C ALA A 111 -1.53 -11.32 5.08
N ASP A 112 -2.81 -11.20 5.42
CA ASP A 112 -3.75 -12.31 5.34
C ASP A 112 -4.10 -12.66 3.88
N SER A 113 -4.31 -11.65 3.03
CA SER A 113 -4.76 -11.84 1.65
C SER A 113 -3.60 -12.15 0.69
N TYR A 114 -2.46 -11.49 0.87
CA TYR A 114 -1.33 -11.53 -0.06
C TYR A 114 0.00 -11.62 0.69
N PRO A 115 0.31 -12.75 1.33
CA PRO A 115 1.49 -12.87 2.18
C PRO A 115 2.84 -12.67 1.45
N TRP A 116 2.85 -12.73 0.12
CA TRP A 116 4.00 -12.44 -0.73
C TRP A 116 4.16 -10.98 -1.11
N LEU A 117 3.16 -10.14 -0.78
CA LEU A 117 3.09 -8.74 -1.23
C LEU A 117 4.30 -7.94 -0.75
N ARG A 118 4.76 -7.06 -1.62
CA ARG A 118 5.73 -6.03 -1.25
C ARG A 118 5.04 -4.68 -1.15
N VAL A 119 5.48 -3.89 -0.20
CA VAL A 119 4.94 -2.56 0.08
C VAL A 119 6.04 -1.52 -0.13
N ILE A 120 5.74 -0.47 -0.87
CA ILE A 120 6.66 0.65 -1.01
C ILE A 120 6.46 1.59 0.17
N VAL A 121 7.54 1.87 0.88
CA VAL A 121 7.57 2.73 2.06
C VAL A 121 8.64 3.79 1.91
N ASP A 122 8.48 4.91 2.58
CA ASP A 122 9.52 5.92 2.70
C ASP A 122 10.46 5.54 3.84
N THR A 123 11.76 5.71 3.60
CA THR A 123 12.80 5.43 4.58
C THR A 123 13.76 6.61 4.66
N PRO A 124 14.64 6.68 5.68
CA PRO A 124 15.68 7.71 5.73
C PRO A 124 16.61 7.75 4.50
N HIS A 125 16.60 6.67 3.70
CA HIS A 125 17.40 6.54 2.47
C HIS A 125 16.55 6.66 1.20
N GLY A 126 15.33 7.20 1.30
CA GLY A 126 14.38 7.31 0.20
C GLY A 126 13.39 6.15 0.13
N ALA A 127 12.62 6.11 -0.95
CA ALA A 127 11.62 5.07 -1.17
C ALA A 127 12.27 3.69 -1.37
N ARG A 128 11.70 2.69 -0.71
CA ARG A 128 12.16 1.29 -0.78
C ARG A 128 10.95 0.37 -0.77
N SER A 129 11.10 -0.84 -1.29
CA SER A 129 10.09 -1.87 -1.14
C SER A 129 10.51 -2.87 -0.05
N ILE A 130 9.52 -3.36 0.68
CA ILE A 130 9.71 -4.31 1.79
C ILE A 130 8.57 -5.32 1.78
N GLY A 131 8.83 -6.56 2.18
CA GLY A 131 7.79 -7.58 2.28
C GLY A 131 6.77 -7.24 3.37
N ILE A 132 5.49 -7.51 3.10
CA ILE A 132 4.41 -7.17 4.03
C ILE A 132 4.59 -7.81 5.41
N ARG A 133 5.10 -9.02 5.48
CA ARG A 133 5.32 -9.70 6.76
C ARG A 133 6.37 -9.01 7.64
N GLU A 134 7.30 -8.30 7.04
CA GLU A 134 8.29 -7.51 7.79
C GLU A 134 7.70 -6.23 8.39
N LEU A 135 6.55 -5.78 7.87
CA LEU A 135 5.79 -4.65 8.42
C LEU A 135 4.78 -5.08 9.50
N LEU A 136 4.68 -6.37 9.79
CA LEU A 136 3.72 -6.91 10.73
C LEU A 136 4.34 -8.07 11.54
N PRO A 137 5.45 -7.82 12.24
CA PRO A 137 6.13 -8.88 13.01
C PRO A 137 5.32 -9.33 14.21
N LEU A 138 5.36 -10.63 14.51
CA LEU A 138 4.71 -11.23 15.68
C LEU A 138 3.21 -10.94 15.78
N SER A 139 2.56 -10.80 14.63
CA SER A 139 1.15 -10.45 14.54
C SER A 139 0.27 -11.68 14.51
N PHE A 140 -1.03 -11.47 14.68
CA PHE A 140 -2.04 -12.49 14.44
C PHE A 140 -1.92 -13.03 13.02
N ASP A 141 -1.92 -14.34 12.88
CA ASP A 141 -1.90 -15.05 11.60
C ASP A 141 -3.16 -15.89 11.49
N TRP A 142 -4.08 -15.46 10.64
CA TRP A 142 -5.39 -16.10 10.49
C TRP A 142 -5.26 -17.58 10.14
N LEU A 143 -4.36 -17.94 9.23
CA LEU A 143 -4.19 -19.33 8.79
C LEU A 143 -3.59 -20.19 9.90
N ALA A 144 -2.59 -19.68 10.61
CA ALA A 144 -1.97 -20.38 11.71
C ALA A 144 -2.94 -20.61 12.87
N GLU A 145 -3.84 -19.66 13.13
CA GLU A 145 -4.83 -19.74 14.21
C GLU A 145 -5.99 -20.71 13.90
N GLN A 146 -6.10 -21.17 12.64
CA GLN A 146 -7.07 -22.22 12.27
C GLN A 146 -6.52 -23.65 12.49
N ALA A 147 -5.27 -23.78 12.80
CA ALA A 147 -4.62 -25.08 12.99
C ALA A 147 -4.96 -25.71 14.34
#